data_57a0958f021ec9137c343bd59202e5b9
#
_entry.id   57a0958f021ec9137c343bd59202e5b9
#
_cell.length_a   1.000
_cell.length_b   1.000
_cell.length_c   1.000
_cell.angle_alpha   90.00
_cell.angle_beta   90.00
_cell.angle_gamma   90.00
#
_symmetry.space_group_name_H-M   'P 1'
#
loop_
_entity.id
_entity.type
_entity.pdbx_description
1 polymer ?
#
loop_
_entity_poly.entity_id
_entity_poly.type
_entity_poly.pdbx_seq_one_letter_code
_entity_poly.pdbx_strand_id
1 'polypeptide(L)'
;LGPMHGIPFGAKDIYETAGILTTGGSRIGQKHVPANDCAVVAKLYEAGALLMGKLNTHEFAHGGPSLDLPWPPVRNPWDLTRFSGGSSSGSGAAVAAGFVGAALGTDTGGSIRGPASLCGIAGFMPSSGLVSRAGVMPNSFTLDHCGPMAWTVEDCALTLGEALNQALG
;
A
#
# COMPACT_ATOMS: atom_id res chain seq x y z
N LEU A 1 21.96 -11.26 -2.37
CA LEU A 1 20.85 -10.41 -2.77
C LEU A 1 19.54 -11.09 -2.35
N GLY A 2 18.63 -10.36 -1.68
CA GLY A 2 17.33 -10.88 -1.27
C GLY A 2 16.32 -10.97 -2.43
N PRO A 3 15.17 -11.63 -2.22
CA PRO A 3 14.14 -11.83 -3.25
C PRO A 3 13.51 -10.53 -3.76
N MET A 4 13.53 -9.47 -2.96
CA MET A 4 12.99 -8.14 -3.34
C MET A 4 14.04 -7.21 -3.98
N HIS A 5 15.29 -7.65 -4.13
CA HIS A 5 16.36 -6.82 -4.69
C HIS A 5 16.07 -6.41 -6.14
N GLY A 6 15.98 -5.10 -6.40
CA GLY A 6 15.65 -4.53 -7.71
C GLY A 6 14.17 -4.60 -8.08
N ILE A 7 13.32 -5.14 -7.21
CA ILE A 7 11.88 -5.25 -7.49
C ILE A 7 11.18 -3.90 -7.26
N PRO A 8 10.42 -3.39 -8.25
CA PRO A 8 9.66 -2.16 -8.10
C PRO A 8 8.44 -2.38 -7.21
N PHE A 9 8.26 -1.52 -6.22
CA PHE A 9 7.06 -1.51 -5.38
C PHE A 9 6.45 -0.12 -5.27
N GLY A 10 5.17 -0.08 -4.88
CA GLY A 10 4.45 1.15 -4.57
C GLY A 10 3.97 1.19 -3.13
N ALA A 11 3.90 2.37 -2.53
CA ALA A 11 3.41 2.54 -1.17
C ALA A 11 2.12 3.36 -1.14
N LYS A 12 1.06 2.81 -0.53
CA LYS A 12 -0.19 3.56 -0.27
C LYS A 12 0.13 4.89 0.41
N ASP A 13 -0.54 5.96 0.04
CA ASP A 13 -0.19 7.33 0.43
C ASP A 13 -0.51 7.69 1.88
N ILE A 14 -0.47 6.71 2.77
CA ILE A 14 -0.45 6.86 4.23
C ILE A 14 0.81 6.27 4.87
N TYR A 15 1.68 5.62 4.07
CA TYR A 15 3.00 5.19 4.51
C TYR A 15 3.96 6.38 4.41
N GLU A 16 4.53 6.82 5.50
CA GLU A 16 5.54 7.86 5.50
C GLU A 16 6.79 7.42 4.76
N THR A 17 7.26 8.28 3.87
CA THR A 17 8.44 8.07 3.03
C THR A 17 9.31 9.32 3.09
N ALA A 18 10.54 9.18 3.53
CA ALA A 18 11.46 10.30 3.76
C ALA A 18 11.64 11.14 2.49
N GLY A 19 11.45 12.44 2.61
CA GLY A 19 11.61 13.39 1.50
C GLY A 19 10.54 13.32 0.40
N ILE A 20 9.53 12.46 0.53
CA ILE A 20 8.48 12.29 -0.47
C ILE A 20 7.12 12.71 0.12
N LEU A 21 6.39 13.54 -0.61
CA LEU A 21 5.07 14.01 -0.21
C LEU A 21 4.16 12.82 0.15
N THR A 22 3.57 12.86 1.35
CA THR A 22 2.66 11.85 1.87
C THR A 22 1.37 12.52 2.34
N THR A 23 0.32 12.45 1.53
CA THR A 23 -0.87 13.30 1.71
C THR A 23 -1.99 12.66 2.52
N GLY A 24 -1.98 11.34 2.67
CA GLY A 24 -3.14 10.62 3.21
C GLY A 24 -4.36 10.70 2.30
N GLY A 25 -4.20 11.03 1.02
CA GLY A 25 -5.31 11.31 0.11
C GLY A 25 -6.11 12.57 0.49
N SER A 26 -5.53 13.49 1.27
CA SER A 26 -6.23 14.64 1.86
C SER A 26 -5.62 15.98 1.46
N ARG A 27 -6.46 17.00 1.35
CA ARG A 27 -6.02 18.41 1.22
C ARG A 27 -5.17 18.86 2.42
N ILE A 28 -5.44 18.30 3.60
CA ILE A 28 -4.70 18.60 4.84
C ILE A 28 -3.23 18.19 4.69
N GLY A 29 -2.96 17.04 4.07
CA GLY A 29 -1.64 16.48 3.89
C GLY A 29 -0.83 17.03 2.70
N GLN A 30 -1.34 17.98 1.92
CA GLN A 30 -0.72 18.46 0.67
C GLN A 30 0.68 19.05 0.83
N LYS A 31 1.13 19.34 2.04
CA LYS A 31 2.46 19.85 2.32
C LYS A 31 3.26 18.96 3.27
N HIS A 32 2.72 17.80 3.61
CA HIS A 32 3.37 16.88 4.55
C HIS A 32 4.44 16.06 3.84
N VAL A 33 5.70 16.39 4.08
CA VAL A 33 6.87 15.64 3.62
C VAL A 33 7.56 15.06 4.86
N PRO A 34 7.46 13.74 5.09
CA PRO A 34 8.08 13.10 6.24
C PRO A 34 9.61 13.22 6.24
N ALA A 35 10.21 13.32 7.42
CA ALA A 35 11.66 13.31 7.58
C ALA A 35 12.25 11.90 7.60
N ASN A 36 11.42 10.89 7.92
CA ASN A 36 11.84 9.50 8.05
C ASN A 36 10.92 8.57 7.26
N ASP A 37 11.45 7.44 6.86
CA ASP A 37 10.65 6.35 6.32
C ASP A 37 9.88 5.63 7.44
N CYS A 38 8.69 5.15 7.13
CA CYS A 38 8.01 4.20 8.00
C CYS A 38 8.77 2.87 8.05
N ALA A 39 8.56 2.10 9.12
CA ALA A 39 9.31 0.86 9.37
C ALA A 39 9.27 -0.14 8.20
N VAL A 40 8.12 -0.29 7.54
CA VAL A 40 7.97 -1.23 6.42
C VAL A 40 8.74 -0.78 5.19
N VAL A 41 8.67 0.50 4.84
CA VAL A 41 9.41 1.06 3.69
C VAL A 41 10.91 0.98 3.91
N ALA A 42 11.39 1.31 5.11
CA ALA A 42 12.80 1.18 5.47
C ALA A 42 13.32 -0.26 5.25
N LYS A 43 12.55 -1.27 5.71
CA LYS A 43 12.91 -2.69 5.52
C LYS A 43 12.94 -3.12 4.05
N LEU A 44 11.98 -2.66 3.24
CA LEU A 44 11.99 -2.94 1.81
C LEU A 44 13.19 -2.29 1.10
N TYR A 45 13.59 -1.08 1.51
CA TYR A 45 14.81 -0.46 1.01
C TYR A 45 16.07 -1.25 1.42
N GLU A 46 16.15 -1.73 2.66
CA GLU A 46 17.23 -2.61 3.13
C GLU A 46 17.31 -3.90 2.31
N ALA A 47 16.16 -4.45 1.90
CA ALA A 47 16.06 -5.59 0.99
C ALA A 47 16.43 -5.27 -0.47
N GLY A 48 16.69 -4.00 -0.78
CA GLY A 48 17.05 -3.53 -2.12
C GLY A 48 15.88 -3.32 -3.07
N ALA A 49 14.63 -3.28 -2.57
CA ALA A 49 13.45 -2.97 -3.36
C ALA A 49 13.43 -1.49 -3.79
N LEU A 50 12.78 -1.19 -4.90
CA LEU A 50 12.76 0.14 -5.51
C LEU A 50 11.37 0.77 -5.39
N LEU A 51 11.24 1.82 -4.59
CA LEU A 51 9.97 2.57 -4.50
C LEU A 51 9.73 3.36 -5.79
N MET A 52 8.64 3.02 -6.49
CA MET A 52 8.24 3.71 -7.72
C MET A 52 7.40 4.96 -7.45
N GLY A 53 6.75 5.04 -6.29
CA GLY A 53 5.98 6.20 -5.88
C GLY A 53 4.89 5.92 -4.87
N LYS A 54 4.14 6.99 -4.56
CA LYS A 54 2.98 6.95 -3.67
C LYS A 54 1.73 6.57 -4.47
N LEU A 55 0.91 5.71 -3.88
CA LEU A 55 -0.30 5.17 -4.50
C LEU A 55 -1.54 5.76 -3.84
N ASN A 56 -2.50 6.16 -4.65
CA ASN A 56 -3.72 6.81 -4.19
C ASN A 56 -4.47 5.95 -3.16
N THR A 57 -5.10 6.63 -2.23
CA THR A 57 -5.90 6.05 -1.14
C THR A 57 -7.20 6.81 -0.98
N HIS A 58 -8.23 6.21 -0.36
CA HIS A 58 -9.31 7.02 0.20
C HIS A 58 -8.74 7.92 1.30
N GLU A 59 -9.34 9.09 1.50
CA GLU A 59 -8.86 10.08 2.46
C GLU A 59 -8.65 9.45 3.84
N PHE A 60 -7.42 9.55 4.37
CA PHE A 60 -6.98 8.92 5.63
C PHE A 60 -7.35 7.43 5.77
N ALA A 61 -7.37 6.70 4.67
CA ALA A 61 -7.77 5.29 4.61
C ALA A 61 -9.22 5.01 5.06
N HIS A 62 -10.08 6.03 5.11
CA HIS A 62 -11.44 5.95 5.62
C HIS A 62 -12.50 6.16 4.52
N GLY A 63 -13.70 5.62 4.74
CA GLY A 63 -14.84 5.85 3.86
C GLY A 63 -14.71 5.29 2.45
N GLY A 64 -15.29 5.98 1.49
CA GLY A 64 -15.29 5.68 0.06
C GLY A 64 -14.48 6.68 -0.76
N PRO A 65 -14.48 6.54 -2.09
CA PRO A 65 -13.83 7.50 -2.97
C PRO A 65 -14.50 8.86 -2.85
N SER A 66 -13.69 9.91 -2.72
CA SER A 66 -14.14 11.30 -2.68
C SER A 66 -13.94 11.95 -4.07
N LEU A 67 -14.96 12.62 -4.58
CA LEU A 67 -14.94 13.24 -5.90
C LEU A 67 -14.45 14.70 -5.87
N ASP A 68 -14.38 15.29 -4.69
CA ASP A 68 -14.01 16.69 -4.44
C ASP A 68 -12.55 16.88 -3.98
N LEU A 69 -11.78 15.79 -3.92
CA LEU A 69 -10.35 15.83 -3.62
C LEU A 69 -9.50 16.18 -4.85
N PRO A 70 -8.26 16.68 -4.67
CA PRO A 70 -7.37 17.02 -5.78
C PRO A 70 -7.00 15.83 -6.67
N TRP A 71 -7.09 14.63 -6.13
CA TRP A 71 -6.78 13.39 -6.85
C TRP A 71 -8.07 12.69 -7.24
N PRO A 72 -8.27 12.38 -8.54
CA PRO A 72 -9.47 11.68 -8.97
C PRO A 72 -9.52 10.27 -8.38
N PRO A 73 -10.73 9.70 -8.17
CA PRO A 73 -10.88 8.32 -7.75
C PRO A 73 -10.20 7.36 -8.72
N VAL A 74 -9.52 6.37 -8.17
CA VAL A 74 -8.85 5.33 -8.95
C VAL A 74 -9.88 4.44 -9.65
N ARG A 75 -9.63 4.16 -10.92
CA ARG A 75 -10.45 3.28 -11.76
C ARG A 75 -9.87 1.87 -11.77
N ASN A 76 -10.76 0.90 -11.95
CA ASN A 76 -10.35 -0.49 -12.10
C ASN A 76 -9.65 -0.67 -13.46
N PRO A 77 -8.42 -1.23 -13.51
CA PRO A 77 -7.69 -1.40 -14.78
C PRO A 77 -8.40 -2.31 -15.78
N TRP A 78 -9.25 -3.23 -15.33
CA TRP A 78 -10.02 -4.13 -16.18
C TRP A 78 -11.24 -3.46 -16.85
N ASP A 79 -11.79 -2.44 -16.18
CA ASP A 79 -12.92 -1.65 -16.67
C ASP A 79 -12.84 -0.25 -16.05
N LEU A 80 -12.39 0.72 -16.83
CA LEU A 80 -12.19 2.11 -16.39
C LEU A 80 -13.49 2.84 -16.01
N THR A 81 -14.64 2.26 -16.27
CA THR A 81 -15.93 2.80 -15.79
C THR A 81 -16.22 2.39 -14.34
N ARG A 82 -15.47 1.42 -13.83
CA ARG A 82 -15.68 0.81 -12.53
C ARG A 82 -14.67 1.29 -11.50
N PHE A 83 -15.07 1.10 -10.26
CA PHE A 83 -14.31 1.38 -9.06
C PHE A 83 -13.27 0.26 -8.79
N SER A 84 -12.08 0.63 -8.35
CA SER A 84 -10.99 -0.32 -8.05
C SER A 84 -11.05 -0.93 -6.64
N GLY A 85 -12.04 -0.52 -5.83
CA GLY A 85 -12.03 -0.83 -4.41
C GLY A 85 -11.20 0.18 -3.61
N GLY A 86 -11.11 -0.04 -2.31
CA GLY A 86 -10.37 0.82 -1.39
C GLY A 86 -10.42 0.29 0.06
N SER A 87 -9.75 1.02 0.93
CA SER A 87 -9.08 2.31 0.76
C SER A 87 -7.72 2.23 0.05
N SER A 88 -7.09 1.07 -0.13
CA SER A 88 -5.84 0.89 -0.89
C SER A 88 -6.12 0.83 -2.40
N SER A 89 -6.85 1.82 -2.93
CA SER A 89 -7.36 1.86 -4.29
C SER A 89 -6.23 1.89 -5.34
N GLY A 90 -5.25 2.77 -5.14
CA GLY A 90 -4.08 2.88 -6.01
C GLY A 90 -3.18 1.64 -5.95
N SER A 91 -3.05 1.02 -4.77
CA SER A 91 -2.25 -0.20 -4.60
C SER A 91 -2.82 -1.36 -5.42
N GLY A 92 -4.14 -1.60 -5.33
CA GLY A 92 -4.80 -2.62 -6.12
C GLY A 92 -4.69 -2.36 -7.63
N ALA A 93 -4.97 -1.14 -8.05
CA ALA A 93 -4.92 -0.77 -9.46
C ALA A 93 -3.50 -0.81 -10.05
N ALA A 94 -2.48 -0.35 -9.32
CA ALA A 94 -1.10 -0.32 -9.81
C ALA A 94 -0.54 -1.72 -10.04
N VAL A 95 -0.81 -2.66 -9.14
CA VAL A 95 -0.44 -4.07 -9.31
C VAL A 95 -1.21 -4.67 -10.50
N ALA A 96 -2.54 -4.53 -10.54
CA ALA A 96 -3.36 -5.08 -11.61
C ALA A 96 -3.02 -4.52 -13.01
N ALA A 97 -2.55 -3.27 -13.08
CA ALA A 97 -2.07 -2.66 -14.31
C ALA A 97 -0.62 -3.02 -14.66
N GLY A 98 0.10 -3.76 -13.81
CA GLY A 98 1.49 -4.14 -14.04
C GLY A 98 2.50 -3.00 -13.86
N PHE A 99 2.16 -1.92 -13.17
CA PHE A 99 3.08 -0.79 -12.93
C PHE A 99 4.14 -1.12 -11.89
N VAL A 100 3.83 -2.00 -10.96
CA VAL A 100 4.72 -2.48 -9.91
C VAL A 100 4.52 -3.97 -9.67
N GLY A 101 5.58 -4.66 -9.21
CA GLY A 101 5.50 -6.08 -8.87
C GLY A 101 4.75 -6.32 -7.56
N ALA A 102 4.86 -5.37 -6.62
CA ALA A 102 4.18 -5.41 -5.33
C ALA A 102 3.73 -4.01 -4.89
N ALA A 103 2.74 -3.94 -4.01
CA ALA A 103 2.32 -2.69 -3.39
C ALA A 103 2.03 -2.90 -1.90
N LEU A 104 2.26 -1.86 -1.10
CA LEU A 104 1.84 -1.80 0.29
C LEU A 104 0.43 -1.25 0.39
N GLY A 105 -0.42 -1.94 1.09
CA GLY A 105 -1.77 -1.52 1.47
C GLY A 105 -1.97 -1.57 2.98
N THR A 106 -3.09 -1.03 3.46
CA THR A 106 -3.54 -1.21 4.85
C THR A 106 -4.95 -1.76 4.88
N ASP A 107 -5.25 -2.55 5.88
CA ASP A 107 -6.56 -3.17 6.08
C ASP A 107 -7.05 -2.94 7.51
N THR A 108 -8.17 -2.26 7.63
CA THR A 108 -8.88 -2.05 8.90
C THR A 108 -10.20 -2.81 8.89
N GLY A 109 -10.94 -2.73 7.79
CA GLY A 109 -12.22 -3.40 7.59
C GLY A 109 -12.35 -4.03 6.19
N GLY A 110 -11.20 -4.34 5.50
CA GLY A 110 -11.19 -4.90 4.16
C GLY A 110 -10.34 -4.12 3.15
N SER A 111 -9.58 -3.10 3.59
CA SER A 111 -8.93 -2.15 2.67
C SER A 111 -7.70 -2.67 1.91
N ILE A 112 -7.22 -3.89 2.16
CA ILE A 112 -6.34 -4.67 1.28
C ILE A 112 -7.17 -5.65 0.45
N ARG A 113 -7.98 -6.45 1.14
CA ARG A 113 -8.71 -7.58 0.56
C ARG A 113 -9.76 -7.14 -0.46
N GLY A 114 -10.47 -6.04 -0.18
CA GLY A 114 -11.48 -5.48 -1.08
C GLY A 114 -10.92 -5.07 -2.44
N PRO A 115 -9.94 -4.14 -2.51
CA PRO A 115 -9.34 -3.76 -3.79
C PRO A 115 -8.60 -4.93 -4.46
N ALA A 116 -7.97 -5.85 -3.72
CA ALA A 116 -7.38 -7.04 -4.30
C ALA A 116 -8.42 -7.90 -5.02
N SER A 117 -9.55 -8.16 -4.37
CA SER A 117 -10.66 -8.92 -4.96
C SER A 117 -11.24 -8.25 -6.22
N LEU A 118 -11.46 -6.93 -6.18
CA LEU A 118 -12.04 -6.21 -7.31
C LEU A 118 -11.07 -6.03 -8.48
N CYS A 119 -9.77 -5.97 -8.20
CA CYS A 119 -8.72 -5.85 -9.22
C CYS A 119 -8.15 -7.20 -9.69
N GLY A 120 -8.59 -8.33 -9.12
CA GLY A 120 -8.19 -9.66 -9.55
C GLY A 120 -6.73 -9.99 -9.22
N ILE A 121 -6.24 -9.55 -8.06
CA ILE A 121 -4.88 -9.79 -7.56
C ILE A 121 -4.91 -10.45 -6.18
N ALA A 122 -3.76 -10.87 -5.67
CA ALA A 122 -3.61 -11.29 -4.28
C ALA A 122 -3.45 -10.09 -3.34
N GLY A 123 -4.09 -10.16 -2.17
CA GLY A 123 -3.94 -9.18 -1.11
C GLY A 123 -3.99 -9.88 0.25
N PHE A 124 -2.97 -9.66 1.08
CA PHE A 124 -2.83 -10.38 2.33
C PHE A 124 -2.90 -9.43 3.53
N MET A 125 -3.87 -9.67 4.42
CA MET A 125 -3.97 -9.02 5.72
C MET A 125 -3.31 -9.91 6.77
N PRO A 126 -2.12 -9.54 7.30
CA PRO A 126 -1.43 -10.33 8.31
C PRO A 126 -2.18 -10.36 9.63
N SER A 127 -1.73 -11.23 10.55
CA SER A 127 -2.20 -11.21 11.94
C SER A 127 -1.85 -9.88 12.62
N SER A 128 -2.70 -9.46 13.56
CA SER A 128 -2.51 -8.20 14.30
C SER A 128 -1.14 -8.15 14.98
N GLY A 129 -0.43 -7.05 14.78
CA GLY A 129 0.89 -6.84 15.38
C GLY A 129 2.06 -7.53 14.64
N LEU A 130 1.80 -8.35 13.63
CA LEU A 130 2.87 -9.02 12.88
C LEU A 130 3.72 -8.03 12.08
N VAL A 131 3.11 -7.09 11.39
CA VAL A 131 3.78 -6.03 10.63
C VAL A 131 3.74 -4.72 11.40
N SER A 132 4.87 -4.04 11.51
CA SER A 132 4.96 -2.74 12.20
C SER A 132 4.11 -1.68 11.50
N ARG A 133 3.43 -0.86 12.30
CA ARG A 133 2.67 0.31 11.83
C ARG A 133 3.38 1.63 12.12
N ALA A 134 4.63 1.59 12.59
CA ALA A 134 5.41 2.79 12.88
C ALA A 134 5.63 3.61 11.61
N GLY A 135 5.24 4.89 11.64
CA GLY A 135 5.27 5.78 10.48
C GLY A 135 4.17 5.55 9.44
N VAL A 136 3.07 4.90 9.83
CA VAL A 136 1.88 4.77 8.98
C VAL A 136 0.74 5.57 9.61
N MET A 137 0.09 6.45 8.83
CA MET A 137 -1.04 7.25 9.31
C MET A 137 -2.16 6.33 9.79
N PRO A 138 -2.62 6.47 11.05
CA PRO A 138 -3.62 5.56 11.61
C PRO A 138 -5.03 5.91 11.13
N ASN A 139 -5.85 4.87 10.90
CA ASN A 139 -7.31 4.95 10.80
C ASN A 139 -7.97 4.42 12.08
N SER A 140 -7.49 3.24 12.57
CA SER A 140 -7.91 2.65 13.85
C SER A 140 -6.71 2.05 14.57
N PHE A 141 -6.44 2.51 15.78
CA PHE A 141 -5.28 2.03 16.57
C PHE A 141 -5.31 0.53 16.90
N THR A 142 -6.48 -0.09 16.89
CA THR A 142 -6.65 -1.50 17.26
C THR A 142 -6.89 -2.43 16.07
N LEU A 143 -7.37 -1.91 14.95
CA LEU A 143 -7.81 -2.72 13.81
C LEU A 143 -6.94 -2.57 12.56
N ASP A 144 -6.03 -1.61 12.52
CA ASP A 144 -5.19 -1.40 11.35
C ASP A 144 -4.13 -2.48 11.19
N HIS A 145 -3.99 -2.96 9.95
CA HIS A 145 -2.96 -3.90 9.53
C HIS A 145 -2.23 -3.35 8.31
N CYS A 146 -0.93 -3.48 8.27
CA CYS A 146 -0.12 -3.23 7.09
C CYS A 146 0.12 -4.56 6.37
N GLY A 147 0.03 -4.59 5.04
CA GLY A 147 0.26 -5.82 4.31
C GLY A 147 0.47 -5.62 2.81
N PRO A 148 0.94 -6.68 2.14
CA PRO A 148 1.26 -6.67 0.73
C PRO A 148 0.04 -6.90 -0.16
N MET A 149 0.14 -6.40 -1.38
CA MET A 149 -0.71 -6.68 -2.52
C MET A 149 0.19 -6.98 -3.72
N ALA A 150 -0.04 -8.09 -4.41
CA ALA A 150 0.78 -8.54 -5.53
C ALA A 150 -0.04 -9.42 -6.49
N TRP A 151 0.54 -9.83 -7.62
CA TRP A 151 -0.16 -10.69 -8.57
C TRP A 151 -0.47 -12.06 -8.00
N THR A 152 0.47 -12.66 -7.27
CA THR A 152 0.33 -14.01 -6.72
C THR A 152 0.41 -14.00 -5.19
N VAL A 153 -0.01 -15.10 -4.58
CA VAL A 153 0.13 -15.30 -3.13
C VAL A 153 1.60 -15.46 -2.75
N GLU A 154 2.39 -16.07 -3.61
CA GLU A 154 3.83 -16.24 -3.46
C GLU A 154 4.55 -14.86 -3.42
N ASP A 155 4.21 -13.95 -4.32
CA ASP A 155 4.76 -12.59 -4.32
C ASP A 155 4.34 -11.81 -3.06
N CYS A 156 3.12 -12.01 -2.58
CA CYS A 156 2.68 -11.47 -1.30
C CYS A 156 3.51 -12.04 -0.14
N ALA A 157 3.80 -13.34 -0.15
CA ALA A 157 4.61 -13.97 0.89
C ALA A 157 6.06 -13.45 0.89
N LEU A 158 6.68 -13.30 -0.29
CA LEU A 158 8.01 -12.72 -0.43
C LEU A 158 8.04 -11.28 0.08
N THR A 159 7.09 -10.45 -0.34
CA THR A 159 7.00 -9.05 0.10
C THR A 159 6.78 -8.95 1.62
N LEU A 160 5.95 -9.82 2.18
CA LEU A 160 5.70 -9.88 3.62
C LEU A 160 6.97 -10.30 4.39
N GLY A 161 7.69 -11.31 3.90
CA GLY A 161 8.93 -11.78 4.50
C GLY A 161 9.95 -10.64 4.67
N GLU A 162 10.17 -9.86 3.62
CA GLU A 162 11.08 -8.73 3.67
C GLU A 162 10.54 -7.57 4.53
N ALA A 163 9.23 -7.31 4.51
CA ALA A 163 8.60 -6.33 5.39
C ALA A 163 8.74 -6.68 6.89
N LEU A 164 8.91 -7.97 7.20
CA LEU A 164 9.18 -8.48 8.54
C LEU A 164 10.68 -8.62 8.82
N ASN A 165 11.52 -8.53 7.82
CA ASN A 165 12.94 -8.91 7.86
C ASN A 165 13.13 -10.37 8.34
N GLN A 166 12.29 -11.27 7.81
CA GLN A 166 12.31 -12.70 8.14
C GLN A 166 12.29 -13.50 6.84
N ALA A 167 13.17 -14.50 6.73
CA ALA A 167 13.02 -15.52 5.71
C ALA A 167 11.77 -16.35 6.06
N LEU A 168 10.77 -16.31 5.20
CA LEU A 168 9.67 -17.28 5.24
C LEU A 168 10.21 -18.57 4.64
N GLY A 169 10.50 -19.55 5.50
CA GLY A 169 10.95 -20.88 5.11
C GLY A 169 9.88 -21.72 4.42
#